data_43a807cd72dc9d2f34ac1767c92a4a23
#
_entry.id   43a807cd72dc9d2f34ac1767c92a4a23
#
_cell.length_a   1.000
_cell.length_b   1.000
_cell.length_c   1.000
_cell.angle_alpha   90.00
_cell.angle_beta   90.00
_cell.angle_gamma   90.00
#
_symmetry.space_group_name_H-M   'P 1'
#
loop_
_entity.id
_entity.type
_entity.pdbx_description
1 polymer ?
#
loop_
_entity_poly.entity_id
_entity_poly.type
_entity_poly.pdbx_seq_one_letter_code
_entity_poly.pdbx_strand_id
1 'polypeptide(L)'
;MSTFPTLDAWLSHLERAHPVGIDMGLTRIGQVKAALQLEFACPVITVGGTNGKGSTCAFLETILVRAGYKVGCHTSPHLLEFNERARVNGQNVTDDELLPHFEAVEAARTSLPEPVSLTYFEFTTLAILHLFASRGLDAVILEVGLGGRLDAVNIIDTDCAIVTSIDIDHTEYLGDTREKIAFEKAGIFRAGKPAICGDPAAPQTLIDHAEAVGADLWLVGRDFRYEAQAGAERQQWSYLGREKRYPALAYPALRGANQLINASAALAALEALRPVLPVSAQDIRLGLANVELPGRFQVLPGKPAIVLDVAHNPHASAVLEQNLGNMGFFPYTYAVFGAMHDKDIDGVLQHLKGEIDHWCVTDLPLPRAASAEQLEAALRKAGVEEGPDSSVTRYTSPAEAFRDALKRASENDRIVVFGSFHTVAGVLAYRKSQQH
;
A
#
# COMPACT_ATOMS: atom_id res chain seq x y z
N MET A 1 1.08 -35.67 -6.05
CA MET A 1 -0.03 -34.95 -6.75
C MET A 1 -0.23 -33.66 -6.00
N SER A 2 -0.40 -32.55 -6.70
CA SER A 2 -0.67 -31.26 -6.05
C SER A 2 -1.96 -31.34 -5.23
N THR A 3 -1.98 -30.72 -4.04
CA THR A 3 -3.16 -30.69 -3.16
C THR A 3 -4.33 -29.98 -3.85
N PHE A 4 -4.02 -28.88 -4.59
CA PHE A 4 -4.98 -28.15 -5.41
C PHE A 4 -4.35 -27.83 -6.77
N PRO A 5 -5.09 -27.99 -7.89
CA PRO A 5 -4.51 -27.88 -9.24
C PRO A 5 -4.23 -26.47 -9.73
N THR A 6 -4.83 -25.45 -9.12
CA THR A 6 -4.72 -24.04 -9.54
C THR A 6 -4.52 -23.12 -8.33
N LEU A 7 -3.96 -21.93 -8.57
CA LEU A 7 -3.81 -20.90 -7.55
C LEU A 7 -5.17 -20.49 -6.97
N ASP A 8 -6.18 -20.28 -7.81
CA ASP A 8 -7.54 -19.92 -7.35
C ASP A 8 -8.14 -20.97 -6.42
N ALA A 9 -7.90 -22.27 -6.70
CA ALA A 9 -8.36 -23.36 -5.82
C ALA A 9 -7.66 -23.31 -4.46
N TRP A 10 -6.35 -23.01 -4.44
CA TRP A 10 -5.60 -22.77 -3.21
C TRP A 10 -6.17 -21.61 -2.41
N LEU A 11 -6.32 -20.43 -3.05
CA LEU A 11 -6.79 -19.23 -2.39
C LEU A 11 -8.19 -19.41 -1.80
N SER A 12 -9.11 -20.01 -2.56
CA SER A 12 -10.47 -20.35 -2.10
C SER A 12 -10.49 -21.33 -0.92
N HIS A 13 -9.53 -22.26 -0.86
CA HIS A 13 -9.37 -23.14 0.29
C HIS A 13 -8.89 -22.37 1.52
N LEU A 14 -7.85 -21.55 1.35
CA LEU A 14 -7.20 -20.83 2.44
C LEU A 14 -8.11 -19.79 3.11
N GLU A 15 -9.06 -19.19 2.38
CA GLU A 15 -10.07 -18.30 2.97
C GLU A 15 -10.91 -18.96 4.08
N ARG A 16 -10.97 -20.28 4.10
CA ARG A 16 -11.78 -21.09 5.04
C ARG A 16 -10.95 -22.02 5.91
N ALA A 17 -9.63 -22.07 5.70
CA ALA A 17 -8.75 -23.03 6.37
C ALA A 17 -8.47 -22.68 7.84
N HIS A 18 -8.64 -21.41 8.22
CA HIS A 18 -8.45 -20.94 9.60
C HIS A 18 -9.76 -20.37 10.15
N PRO A 19 -10.06 -20.56 11.46
CA PRO A 19 -11.33 -20.15 12.06
C PRO A 19 -11.60 -18.65 11.99
N VAL A 20 -10.54 -17.82 12.01
CA VAL A 20 -10.64 -16.34 11.96
C VAL A 20 -9.76 -15.80 10.85
N GLY A 21 -10.23 -14.71 10.21
CA GLY A 21 -9.49 -14.09 9.10
C GLY A 21 -8.22 -13.35 9.52
N ILE A 22 -8.19 -12.81 10.74
CA ILE A 22 -7.03 -12.12 11.34
C ILE A 22 -6.79 -12.73 12.71
N ASP A 23 -5.61 -13.32 12.89
CA ASP A 23 -5.13 -13.89 14.13
C ASP A 23 -3.66 -13.46 14.32
N MET A 24 -3.47 -12.38 15.09
CA MET A 24 -2.17 -11.74 15.25
C MET A 24 -1.26 -12.55 16.18
N GLY A 25 -0.08 -12.89 15.68
CA GLY A 25 0.93 -13.63 16.45
C GLY A 25 1.98 -14.25 15.54
N LEU A 26 3.18 -14.45 16.08
CA LEU A 26 4.31 -14.98 15.30
C LEU A 26 4.63 -16.46 15.59
N THR A 27 3.98 -17.08 16.57
CA THR A 27 4.31 -18.44 17.02
C THR A 27 4.00 -19.46 15.92
N ARG A 28 2.78 -19.44 15.39
CA ARG A 28 2.34 -20.41 14.35
C ARG A 28 3.19 -20.30 13.09
N ILE A 29 3.27 -19.09 12.54
CA ILE A 29 4.03 -18.82 11.31
C ILE A 29 5.53 -19.07 11.51
N GLY A 30 6.07 -18.77 12.70
CA GLY A 30 7.47 -19.04 13.06
C GLY A 30 7.82 -20.54 13.09
N GLN A 31 6.92 -21.40 13.54
CA GLN A 31 7.12 -22.86 13.50
C GLN A 31 7.23 -23.37 12.06
N VAL A 32 6.35 -22.88 11.17
CA VAL A 32 6.36 -23.29 9.76
C VAL A 32 7.56 -22.69 9.01
N LYS A 33 7.95 -21.44 9.32
CA LYS A 33 9.20 -20.83 8.82
C LYS A 33 10.40 -21.70 9.15
N ALA A 34 10.50 -22.16 10.40
CA ALA A 34 11.59 -23.04 10.84
C ALA A 34 11.59 -24.38 10.09
N ALA A 35 10.42 -25.00 9.88
CA ALA A 35 10.29 -26.24 9.12
C ALA A 35 10.67 -26.05 7.63
N LEU A 36 10.41 -24.88 7.05
CA LEU A 36 10.83 -24.52 5.71
C LEU A 36 12.32 -24.18 5.61
N GLN A 37 13.03 -23.99 6.74
CA GLN A 37 14.40 -23.48 6.79
C GLN A 37 14.55 -22.15 6.02
N LEU A 38 13.55 -21.28 6.15
CA LEU A 38 13.43 -20.06 5.36
C LEU A 38 14.36 -18.97 5.92
N GLU A 39 15.40 -18.62 5.15
CA GLU A 39 16.38 -17.58 5.47
C GLU A 39 16.72 -16.78 4.23
N PHE A 40 17.17 -15.53 4.42
CA PHE A 40 17.65 -14.67 3.35
C PHE A 40 19.14 -14.37 3.55
N ALA A 41 19.91 -14.51 2.47
CA ALA A 41 21.34 -14.13 2.43
C ALA A 41 21.55 -12.67 1.97
N CYS A 42 20.48 -12.00 1.52
CA CYS A 42 20.52 -10.63 1.04
C CYS A 42 19.82 -9.68 2.04
N PRO A 43 20.08 -8.36 1.96
CA PRO A 43 19.39 -7.38 2.78
C PRO A 43 17.87 -7.41 2.61
N VAL A 44 17.17 -7.31 3.74
CA VAL A 44 15.71 -7.23 3.81
C VAL A 44 15.30 -5.84 4.29
N ILE A 45 14.40 -5.19 3.55
CA ILE A 45 13.81 -3.89 3.89
C ILE A 45 12.34 -4.10 4.24
N THR A 46 11.94 -3.79 5.45
CA THR A 46 10.54 -3.92 5.90
C THR A 46 9.88 -2.56 5.97
N VAL A 47 8.72 -2.41 5.32
CA VAL A 47 7.98 -1.14 5.22
C VAL A 47 6.64 -1.27 5.93
N GLY A 48 6.50 -0.59 7.06
CA GLY A 48 5.27 -0.41 7.82
C GLY A 48 4.74 1.01 7.73
N GLY A 49 3.57 1.25 8.31
CA GLY A 49 2.92 2.56 8.33
C GLY A 49 1.41 2.47 8.16
N THR A 50 0.71 3.56 8.35
CA THR A 50 -0.73 3.63 8.06
C THR A 50 -0.94 3.80 6.56
N ASN A 51 -0.43 4.87 5.98
CA ASN A 51 -0.51 5.16 4.55
C ASN A 51 0.91 5.31 3.94
N GLY A 52 1.04 5.13 2.61
CA GLY A 52 2.31 5.32 1.91
C GLY A 52 3.21 4.09 1.80
N LYS A 53 2.90 2.97 2.47
CA LYS A 53 3.70 1.73 2.43
C LYS A 53 3.99 1.27 1.01
N GLY A 54 2.95 0.97 0.23
CA GLY A 54 3.08 0.50 -1.15
C GLY A 54 3.82 1.48 -2.06
N SER A 55 3.63 2.81 -1.89
CA SER A 55 4.40 3.83 -2.63
C SER A 55 5.89 3.78 -2.29
N THR A 56 6.22 3.63 -1.01
CA THR A 56 7.62 3.50 -0.54
C THR A 56 8.25 2.21 -1.06
N CYS A 57 7.52 1.09 -1.04
CA CYS A 57 7.98 -0.17 -1.67
C CYS A 57 8.24 0.00 -3.17
N ALA A 58 7.33 0.67 -3.89
CA ALA A 58 7.49 0.91 -5.32
C ALA A 58 8.71 1.80 -5.64
N PHE A 59 8.98 2.84 -4.84
CA PHE A 59 10.20 3.64 -4.99
C PHE A 59 11.47 2.80 -4.79
N LEU A 60 11.53 2.03 -3.70
CA LEU A 60 12.67 1.16 -3.40
C LEU A 60 12.88 0.14 -4.53
N GLU A 61 11.84 -0.59 -4.92
CA GLU A 61 11.90 -1.60 -5.97
C GLU A 61 12.40 -1.01 -7.29
N THR A 62 11.80 0.09 -7.74
CA THR A 62 12.13 0.70 -9.03
C THR A 62 13.56 1.22 -9.04
N ILE A 63 14.03 1.85 -7.96
CA ILE A 63 15.40 2.37 -7.86
C ILE A 63 16.41 1.22 -7.84
N LEU A 64 16.20 0.17 -7.05
CA LEU A 64 17.10 -0.97 -6.93
C LEU A 64 17.14 -1.80 -8.22
N VAL A 65 16.01 -2.04 -8.87
CA VAL A 65 15.99 -2.72 -10.19
C VAL A 65 16.73 -1.91 -11.25
N ARG A 66 16.58 -0.57 -11.24
CA ARG A 66 17.36 0.31 -12.15
C ARG A 66 18.87 0.28 -11.88
N ALA A 67 19.26 0.12 -10.64
CA ALA A 67 20.66 -0.07 -10.25
C ALA A 67 21.23 -1.46 -10.60
N GLY A 68 20.41 -2.36 -11.18
CA GLY A 68 20.80 -3.67 -11.65
C GLY A 68 20.68 -4.79 -10.61
N TYR A 69 20.09 -4.52 -9.45
CA TYR A 69 19.84 -5.54 -8.43
C TYR A 69 18.65 -6.45 -8.80
N LYS A 70 18.74 -7.72 -8.39
CA LYS A 70 17.61 -8.65 -8.42
C LYS A 70 16.79 -8.47 -7.15
N VAL A 71 15.58 -7.95 -7.31
CA VAL A 71 14.74 -7.52 -6.18
C VAL A 71 13.48 -8.36 -6.09
N GLY A 72 13.19 -8.88 -4.90
CA GLY A 72 11.88 -9.43 -4.54
C GLY A 72 11.09 -8.37 -3.78
N CYS A 73 9.83 -8.14 -4.16
CA CYS A 73 8.95 -7.19 -3.48
C CYS A 73 7.61 -7.84 -3.16
N HIS A 74 7.31 -7.95 -1.86
CA HIS A 74 6.00 -8.38 -1.36
C HIS A 74 5.17 -7.17 -0.93
N THR A 75 3.97 -7.05 -1.49
CA THR A 75 3.02 -5.97 -1.16
C THR A 75 1.61 -6.52 -0.94
N SER A 76 0.80 -5.84 -0.15
CA SER A 76 -0.60 -6.21 0.11
C SER A 76 -1.47 -5.00 0.48
N PRO A 77 -2.79 -5.06 0.13
CA PRO A 77 -3.46 -6.06 -0.68
C PRO A 77 -3.15 -5.88 -2.18
N HIS A 78 -3.58 -6.83 -3.02
CA HIS A 78 -3.58 -6.69 -4.48
C HIS A 78 -4.80 -5.89 -4.97
N LEU A 79 -4.75 -5.41 -6.21
CA LEU A 79 -5.90 -4.77 -6.86
C LEU A 79 -6.72 -5.78 -7.68
N LEU A 80 -6.13 -6.43 -8.67
CA LEU A 80 -6.82 -7.32 -9.60
C LEU A 80 -6.46 -8.79 -9.41
N GLU A 81 -5.16 -9.09 -9.32
CA GLU A 81 -4.65 -10.46 -9.35
C GLU A 81 -3.77 -10.71 -8.12
N PHE A 82 -3.91 -11.89 -7.51
CA PHE A 82 -3.11 -12.27 -6.34
C PHE A 82 -1.61 -12.11 -6.58
N ASN A 83 -1.16 -12.38 -7.79
CA ASN A 83 0.24 -12.31 -8.21
C ASN A 83 0.89 -10.94 -8.01
N GLU A 84 0.10 -9.86 -7.94
CA GLU A 84 0.58 -8.52 -7.59
C GLU A 84 1.26 -8.47 -6.21
N ARG A 85 0.95 -9.44 -5.33
CA ARG A 85 1.54 -9.55 -4.00
C ARG A 85 2.98 -10.06 -4.00
N ALA A 86 3.46 -10.58 -5.12
CA ALA A 86 4.80 -11.11 -5.26
C ALA A 86 5.40 -10.65 -6.60
N ARG A 87 6.34 -9.74 -6.54
CA ARG A 87 7.07 -9.27 -7.72
C ARG A 87 8.54 -9.64 -7.62
N VAL A 88 9.12 -10.01 -8.75
CA VAL A 88 10.56 -10.20 -8.91
C VAL A 88 11.02 -9.30 -10.05
N ASN A 89 11.96 -8.41 -9.77
CA ASN A 89 12.46 -7.40 -10.73
C ASN A 89 11.35 -6.53 -11.34
N GLY A 90 10.35 -6.14 -10.54
CA GLY A 90 9.22 -5.31 -10.96
C GLY A 90 8.15 -6.05 -11.76
N GLN A 91 8.26 -7.38 -11.94
CA GLN A 91 7.28 -8.20 -12.66
C GLN A 91 6.54 -9.11 -11.68
N ASN A 92 5.22 -9.20 -11.84
CA ASN A 92 4.42 -10.15 -11.08
C ASN A 92 4.88 -11.57 -11.40
N VAL A 93 4.99 -12.40 -10.38
CA VAL A 93 5.25 -13.83 -10.56
C VAL A 93 4.02 -14.53 -11.13
N THR A 94 4.20 -15.60 -11.87
CA THR A 94 3.12 -16.40 -12.43
C THR A 94 2.55 -17.40 -11.43
N ASP A 95 1.37 -17.96 -11.72
CA ASP A 95 0.76 -19.02 -10.92
C ASP A 95 1.69 -20.25 -10.84
N ASP A 96 2.28 -20.64 -11.98
CA ASP A 96 3.20 -21.78 -12.06
C ASP A 96 4.46 -21.58 -11.20
N GLU A 97 4.89 -20.33 -11.02
CA GLU A 97 6.00 -20.00 -10.12
C GLU A 97 5.59 -20.04 -8.65
N LEU A 98 4.35 -19.71 -8.31
CA LEU A 98 3.85 -19.72 -6.92
C LEU A 98 3.46 -21.11 -6.43
N LEU A 99 2.80 -21.93 -7.25
CA LEU A 99 2.22 -23.21 -6.85
C LEU A 99 3.19 -24.15 -6.10
N PRO A 100 4.46 -24.34 -6.52
CA PRO A 100 5.40 -25.19 -5.79
C PRO A 100 5.66 -24.71 -4.36
N HIS A 101 5.57 -23.40 -4.10
CA HIS A 101 5.81 -22.79 -2.80
C HIS A 101 4.59 -22.90 -1.89
N PHE A 102 3.38 -22.89 -2.44
CA PHE A 102 2.15 -23.25 -1.71
C PHE A 102 2.19 -24.71 -1.23
N GLU A 103 2.61 -25.62 -2.11
CA GLU A 103 2.80 -27.04 -1.74
C GLU A 103 3.86 -27.21 -0.65
N ALA A 104 4.97 -26.46 -0.73
CA ALA A 104 6.03 -26.51 0.26
C ALA A 104 5.54 -26.04 1.65
N VAL A 105 4.77 -24.96 1.71
CA VAL A 105 4.18 -24.49 2.97
C VAL A 105 3.21 -25.50 3.54
N GLU A 106 2.36 -26.12 2.71
CA GLU A 106 1.41 -27.17 3.13
C GLU A 106 2.14 -28.37 3.70
N ALA A 107 3.19 -28.84 3.02
CA ALA A 107 4.01 -29.94 3.48
C ALA A 107 4.72 -29.60 4.81
N ALA A 108 5.27 -28.40 4.93
CA ALA A 108 5.97 -27.97 6.14
C ALA A 108 5.03 -27.90 7.36
N ARG A 109 3.86 -27.22 7.23
CA ARG A 109 2.92 -27.09 8.36
C ARG A 109 2.32 -28.42 8.82
N THR A 110 2.16 -29.38 7.89
CA THR A 110 1.58 -30.71 8.17
C THR A 110 2.63 -31.72 8.65
N SER A 111 3.92 -31.47 8.42
CA SER A 111 5.03 -32.34 8.91
C SER A 111 5.37 -32.13 10.38
N LEU A 112 4.87 -31.06 11.00
CA LEU A 112 5.08 -30.80 12.42
C LEU A 112 4.35 -31.82 13.29
N PRO A 113 4.81 -32.07 14.53
CA PRO A 113 4.18 -33.05 15.43
C PRO A 113 2.67 -32.85 15.62
N GLU A 114 2.25 -31.57 15.63
CA GLU A 114 0.86 -31.16 15.53
C GLU A 114 0.74 -30.22 14.31
N PRO A 115 -0.14 -30.54 13.33
CA PRO A 115 -0.34 -29.68 12.17
C PRO A 115 -0.73 -28.26 12.56
N VAL A 116 0.00 -27.29 12.04
CA VAL A 116 -0.23 -25.88 12.36
C VAL A 116 -1.30 -25.29 11.43
N SER A 117 -2.32 -24.67 12.02
CA SER A 117 -3.29 -23.86 11.27
C SER A 117 -2.73 -22.47 11.02
N LEU A 118 -2.79 -21.99 9.77
CA LEU A 118 -2.35 -20.68 9.33
C LEU A 118 -3.52 -19.87 8.75
N THR A 119 -3.57 -18.58 9.04
CA THR A 119 -4.49 -17.68 8.35
C THR A 119 -4.13 -17.57 6.86
N TYR A 120 -5.05 -17.10 6.05
CA TYR A 120 -4.82 -16.80 4.63
C TYR A 120 -3.54 -15.95 4.43
N PHE A 121 -3.37 -14.90 5.23
CA PHE A 121 -2.24 -14.00 5.11
C PHE A 121 -0.92 -14.66 5.54
N GLU A 122 -0.90 -15.40 6.66
CA GLU A 122 0.28 -16.12 7.11
C GLU A 122 0.75 -17.17 6.08
N PHE A 123 -0.19 -17.96 5.54
CA PHE A 123 0.14 -18.98 4.55
C PHE A 123 0.71 -18.38 3.27
N THR A 124 -0.01 -17.41 2.70
CA THR A 124 0.40 -16.77 1.43
C THR A 124 1.70 -15.98 1.57
N THR A 125 1.92 -15.33 2.71
CA THR A 125 3.20 -14.67 3.01
C THR A 125 4.35 -15.66 3.03
N LEU A 126 4.20 -16.81 3.74
CA LEU A 126 5.23 -17.85 3.74
C LEU A 126 5.55 -18.39 2.34
N ALA A 127 4.53 -18.64 1.51
CA ALA A 127 4.72 -19.11 0.15
C ALA A 127 5.53 -18.10 -0.69
N ILE A 128 5.21 -16.81 -0.58
CA ILE A 128 5.94 -15.74 -1.28
C ILE A 128 7.37 -15.62 -0.76
N LEU A 129 7.56 -15.63 0.56
CA LEU A 129 8.91 -15.58 1.15
C LEU A 129 9.76 -16.79 0.76
N HIS A 130 9.18 -17.98 0.70
CA HIS A 130 9.86 -19.20 0.27
C HIS A 130 10.23 -19.14 -1.23
N LEU A 131 9.37 -18.56 -2.07
CA LEU A 131 9.71 -18.26 -3.46
C LEU A 131 10.93 -17.31 -3.52
N PHE A 132 10.90 -16.20 -2.79
CA PHE A 132 12.00 -15.22 -2.80
C PHE A 132 13.32 -15.84 -2.33
N ALA A 133 13.30 -16.65 -1.27
CA ALA A 133 14.50 -17.34 -0.78
C ALA A 133 15.13 -18.28 -1.84
N SER A 134 14.32 -18.82 -2.77
CA SER A 134 14.78 -19.72 -3.84
C SER A 134 15.38 -19.00 -5.06
N ARG A 135 15.28 -17.66 -5.15
CA ARG A 135 15.55 -16.91 -6.41
C ARG A 135 16.95 -16.28 -6.49
N GLY A 136 17.77 -16.37 -5.43
CA GLY A 136 19.09 -15.74 -5.40
C GLY A 136 19.00 -14.23 -5.62
N LEU A 137 18.16 -13.57 -4.82
CA LEU A 137 17.91 -12.13 -4.87
C LEU A 137 19.03 -11.35 -4.21
N ASP A 138 19.24 -10.11 -4.63
CA ASP A 138 20.19 -9.16 -4.05
C ASP A 138 19.54 -8.29 -2.97
N ALA A 139 18.21 -8.14 -2.99
CA ALA A 139 17.44 -7.44 -1.96
C ALA A 139 15.99 -7.94 -1.92
N VAL A 140 15.38 -7.87 -0.73
CA VAL A 140 13.96 -8.20 -0.52
C VAL A 140 13.29 -7.01 0.16
N ILE A 141 12.12 -6.62 -0.35
CA ILE A 141 11.27 -5.55 0.19
C ILE A 141 9.96 -6.19 0.67
N LEU A 142 9.61 -5.96 1.93
CA LEU A 142 8.43 -6.55 2.57
C LEU A 142 7.50 -5.44 3.06
N GLU A 143 6.30 -5.37 2.51
CA GLU A 143 5.24 -4.51 3.03
C GLU A 143 4.52 -5.19 4.18
N VAL A 144 4.41 -4.51 5.32
CA VAL A 144 3.58 -4.93 6.47
C VAL A 144 2.10 -4.87 6.09
N GLY A 145 1.37 -5.96 6.33
CA GLY A 145 -0.07 -6.00 6.09
C GLY A 145 -0.86 -5.23 7.15
N LEU A 146 -0.63 -5.54 8.42
CA LEU A 146 -1.34 -4.94 9.54
C LEU A 146 -0.42 -4.72 10.76
N GLY A 147 -0.42 -3.49 11.29
CA GLY A 147 0.39 -3.16 12.48
C GLY A 147 1.88 -3.15 12.19
N GLY A 148 2.58 -4.19 12.58
CA GLY A 148 4.01 -4.40 12.40
C GLY A 148 4.54 -5.50 13.31
N ARG A 149 4.49 -5.29 14.63
CA ARG A 149 5.07 -6.18 15.65
C ARG A 149 4.64 -7.65 15.52
N LEU A 150 3.37 -7.90 15.27
CA LEU A 150 2.77 -9.23 15.15
C LEU A 150 2.33 -9.58 13.71
N ASP A 151 2.79 -8.80 12.73
CA ASP A 151 2.52 -9.06 11.33
C ASP A 151 3.34 -10.25 10.80
N ALA A 152 2.76 -11.01 9.89
CA ALA A 152 3.40 -12.20 9.33
C ALA A 152 4.78 -11.93 8.71
N VAL A 153 5.00 -10.78 8.06
CA VAL A 153 6.31 -10.45 7.47
C VAL A 153 7.38 -10.20 8.52
N ASN A 154 7.00 -9.87 9.77
CA ASN A 154 7.92 -9.60 10.86
C ASN A 154 8.60 -10.84 11.45
N ILE A 155 8.29 -12.04 10.94
CA ILE A 155 9.06 -13.27 11.21
C ILE A 155 10.47 -13.21 10.58
N ILE A 156 10.70 -12.31 9.64
CA ILE A 156 12.00 -12.07 9.01
C ILE A 156 12.66 -10.88 9.70
N ASP A 157 13.91 -11.05 10.12
CA ASP A 157 14.68 -9.94 10.64
C ASP A 157 15.08 -8.99 9.52
N THR A 158 14.73 -7.74 9.71
CA THR A 158 14.99 -6.68 8.71
C THR A 158 16.39 -6.09 8.87
N ASP A 159 17.03 -5.70 7.76
CA ASP A 159 18.27 -4.92 7.75
C ASP A 159 18.01 -3.42 7.75
N CYS A 160 16.81 -2.99 7.33
CA CYS A 160 16.34 -1.62 7.43
C CYS A 160 14.82 -1.62 7.56
N ALA A 161 14.29 -0.95 8.58
CA ALA A 161 12.85 -0.78 8.76
C ALA A 161 12.42 0.63 8.39
N ILE A 162 11.26 0.77 7.76
CA ILE A 162 10.65 2.06 7.43
C ILE A 162 9.24 2.11 8.02
N VAL A 163 8.91 3.16 8.78
CA VAL A 163 7.55 3.52 9.16
C VAL A 163 7.18 4.80 8.42
N THR A 164 6.24 4.71 7.49
CA THR A 164 5.90 5.81 6.55
C THR A 164 5.09 6.92 7.21
N SER A 165 3.95 6.56 7.81
CA SER A 165 3.08 7.47 8.56
C SER A 165 2.36 6.71 9.66
N ILE A 166 1.91 7.44 10.69
CA ILE A 166 1.17 6.89 11.82
C ILE A 166 -0.11 7.67 11.99
N ASP A 167 -1.24 7.00 11.77
CA ASP A 167 -2.57 7.59 11.97
C ASP A 167 -3.57 6.53 12.41
N ILE A 168 -4.76 6.99 12.82
CA ILE A 168 -5.82 6.14 13.32
C ILE A 168 -6.38 5.30 12.16
N ASP A 169 -6.17 4.00 12.23
CA ASP A 169 -6.77 2.99 11.36
C ASP A 169 -6.70 1.63 12.06
N HIS A 170 -7.59 0.70 11.70
CA HIS A 170 -7.65 -0.65 12.28
C HIS A 170 -7.70 -0.67 13.82
N THR A 171 -8.50 0.22 14.41
CA THR A 171 -8.55 0.45 15.86
C THR A 171 -8.89 -0.79 16.67
N GLU A 172 -9.63 -1.73 16.11
CA GLU A 172 -9.96 -3.02 16.72
C GLU A 172 -8.71 -3.85 17.06
N TYR A 173 -7.63 -3.73 16.26
CA TYR A 173 -6.41 -4.52 16.39
C TYR A 173 -5.23 -3.74 16.95
N LEU A 174 -5.11 -2.45 16.59
CA LEU A 174 -3.92 -1.64 16.88
C LEU A 174 -4.12 -0.63 18.01
N GLY A 175 -5.38 -0.46 18.46
CA GLY A 175 -5.76 0.55 19.44
C GLY A 175 -6.23 1.86 18.80
N ASP A 176 -6.75 2.72 19.64
CA ASP A 176 -7.52 3.91 19.32
C ASP A 176 -6.73 5.23 19.41
N THR A 177 -5.40 5.14 19.63
CA THR A 177 -4.52 6.30 19.70
C THR A 177 -3.29 6.12 18.81
N ARG A 178 -2.73 7.23 18.35
CA ARG A 178 -1.49 7.21 17.54
C ARG A 178 -0.32 6.58 18.28
N GLU A 179 -0.26 6.72 19.61
CA GLU A 179 0.78 6.15 20.48
C GLU A 179 0.72 4.61 20.49
N LYS A 180 -0.49 4.02 20.61
CA LYS A 180 -0.67 2.57 20.56
C LYS A 180 -0.31 2.02 19.16
N ILE A 181 -0.78 2.69 18.13
CA ILE A 181 -0.50 2.33 16.74
C ILE A 181 1.01 2.45 16.45
N ALA A 182 1.66 3.48 16.97
CA ALA A 182 3.11 3.69 16.86
C ALA A 182 3.91 2.55 17.48
N PHE A 183 3.50 2.06 18.66
CA PHE A 183 4.12 0.92 19.33
C PHE A 183 4.07 -0.34 18.47
N GLU A 184 2.91 -0.65 17.90
CA GLU A 184 2.74 -1.81 17.02
C GLU A 184 3.58 -1.70 15.75
N LYS A 185 3.65 -0.50 15.15
CA LYS A 185 4.47 -0.27 13.94
C LYS A 185 5.96 -0.31 14.22
N ALA A 186 6.41 0.27 15.33
CA ALA A 186 7.82 0.26 15.73
C ALA A 186 8.35 -1.15 16.04
N GLY A 187 7.48 -2.12 16.28
CA GLY A 187 7.84 -3.53 16.50
C GLY A 187 8.56 -4.23 15.33
N ILE A 188 8.72 -3.56 14.19
CA ILE A 188 9.57 -4.03 13.09
C ILE A 188 11.04 -3.59 13.23
N PHE A 189 11.38 -2.74 14.19
CA PHE A 189 12.75 -2.25 14.42
C PHE A 189 13.64 -3.35 14.98
N ARG A 190 14.93 -3.28 14.67
CA ARG A 190 15.95 -4.23 15.14
C ARG A 190 17.16 -3.50 15.72
N ALA A 191 17.78 -4.11 16.72
CA ALA A 191 18.99 -3.58 17.35
C ALA A 191 20.12 -3.35 16.35
N GLY A 192 20.72 -2.16 16.37
CA GLY A 192 21.83 -1.78 15.50
C GLY A 192 21.47 -1.64 14.02
N LYS A 193 20.19 -1.73 13.64
CA LYS A 193 19.74 -1.58 12.26
C LYS A 193 19.07 -0.21 12.06
N PRO A 194 19.17 0.39 10.85
CA PRO A 194 18.48 1.61 10.51
C PRO A 194 16.96 1.46 10.65
N ALA A 195 16.35 2.45 11.31
CA ALA A 195 14.90 2.58 11.49
C ALA A 195 14.46 3.97 10.99
N ILE A 196 13.85 4.02 9.83
CA ILE A 196 13.47 5.26 9.16
C ILE A 196 12.02 5.60 9.50
N CYS A 197 11.76 6.78 10.01
CA CYS A 197 10.41 7.29 10.27
C CYS A 197 10.10 8.48 9.37
N GLY A 198 9.13 8.32 8.48
CA GLY A 198 8.63 9.35 7.56
C GLY A 198 7.49 10.19 8.14
N ASP A 199 7.08 9.97 9.39
CA ASP A 199 6.02 10.75 10.02
C ASP A 199 6.60 12.05 10.62
N PRO A 200 6.16 13.25 10.15
CA PRO A 200 6.67 14.52 10.66
C PRO A 200 6.31 14.79 12.12
N ALA A 201 5.29 14.12 12.64
CA ALA A 201 4.82 14.20 14.01
C ALA A 201 4.91 12.82 14.70
N ALA A 202 6.07 12.16 14.55
CA ALA A 202 6.29 10.83 15.11
C ALA A 202 5.93 10.80 16.62
N PRO A 203 5.03 9.88 17.05
CA PRO A 203 4.70 9.73 18.45
C PRO A 203 5.94 9.36 19.28
N GLN A 204 6.01 9.87 20.53
CA GLN A 204 7.12 9.60 21.42
C GLN A 204 7.31 8.09 21.67
N THR A 205 6.21 7.33 21.69
CA THR A 205 6.23 5.87 21.84
C THR A 205 7.10 5.15 20.79
N LEU A 206 7.11 5.64 19.54
CA LEU A 206 7.99 5.09 18.49
C LEU A 206 9.46 5.39 18.80
N ILE A 207 9.77 6.61 19.26
CA ILE A 207 11.13 7.05 19.59
C ILE A 207 11.65 6.24 20.78
N ASP A 208 10.85 6.12 21.85
CA ASP A 208 11.19 5.35 23.05
C ASP A 208 11.42 3.86 22.71
N HIS A 209 10.60 3.30 21.83
CA HIS A 209 10.76 1.91 21.38
C HIS A 209 12.07 1.73 20.59
N ALA A 210 12.39 2.64 19.69
CA ALA A 210 13.63 2.60 18.91
C ALA A 210 14.86 2.66 19.83
N GLU A 211 14.83 3.52 20.86
CA GLU A 211 15.87 3.63 21.88
C GLU A 211 15.98 2.35 22.69
N ALA A 212 14.86 1.82 23.17
CA ALA A 212 14.82 0.60 23.98
C ALA A 212 15.36 -0.64 23.23
N VAL A 213 15.09 -0.73 21.93
CA VAL A 213 15.62 -1.80 21.05
C VAL A 213 17.07 -1.53 20.66
N GLY A 214 17.55 -0.27 20.71
CA GLY A 214 18.88 0.14 20.23
C GLY A 214 18.95 0.23 18.72
N ALA A 215 17.87 0.63 18.04
CA ALA A 215 17.85 0.86 16.60
C ALA A 215 18.48 2.21 16.24
N ASP A 216 19.08 2.33 15.05
CA ASP A 216 19.57 3.61 14.51
C ASP A 216 18.40 4.39 13.92
N LEU A 217 17.73 5.21 14.74
CA LEU A 217 16.51 5.94 14.35
C LEU A 217 16.83 7.20 13.53
N TRP A 218 16.24 7.26 12.32
CA TRP A 218 16.26 8.42 11.43
C TRP A 218 14.88 9.03 11.35
N LEU A 219 14.72 10.26 11.81
CA LEU A 219 13.46 11.00 11.77
C LEU A 219 13.44 12.01 10.62
N VAL A 220 12.34 12.05 9.88
CA VAL A 220 12.11 13.13 8.92
C VAL A 220 12.09 14.49 9.62
N GLY A 221 12.69 15.49 9.01
CA GLY A 221 12.87 16.84 9.60
C GLY A 221 14.10 16.98 10.50
N ARG A 222 14.63 15.88 11.06
CA ARG A 222 15.84 15.86 11.88
C ARG A 222 17.03 15.26 11.13
N ASP A 223 16.91 14.03 10.66
CA ASP A 223 18.00 13.24 10.05
C ASP A 223 17.96 13.28 8.52
N PHE A 224 16.77 13.42 7.98
CA PHE A 224 16.55 13.61 6.53
C PHE A 224 15.35 14.51 6.29
N ARG A 225 15.33 15.18 5.13
CA ARG A 225 14.21 16.01 4.71
C ARG A 225 14.19 16.19 3.20
N TYR A 226 13.09 16.71 2.71
CA TYR A 226 12.99 17.21 1.34
C TYR A 226 12.76 18.71 1.33
N GLU A 227 13.19 19.35 0.25
CA GLU A 227 12.94 20.75 -0.03
C GLU A 227 12.33 20.85 -1.43
N ALA A 228 11.06 21.18 -1.50
CA ALA A 228 10.39 21.45 -2.78
C ALA A 228 10.71 22.86 -3.24
N GLN A 229 11.11 23.02 -4.49
CA GLN A 229 11.36 24.37 -5.04
C GLN A 229 10.02 25.02 -5.39
N ALA A 230 9.73 26.15 -4.76
CA ALA A 230 8.55 26.96 -5.07
C ALA A 230 8.75 27.70 -6.40
N GLY A 231 7.74 27.64 -7.29
CA GLY A 231 7.69 28.38 -8.56
C GLY A 231 7.04 27.57 -9.67
N ALA A 232 6.16 28.20 -10.44
CA ALA A 232 5.33 27.55 -11.47
C ALA A 232 6.11 26.88 -12.61
N GLU A 233 7.41 27.15 -12.77
CA GLU A 233 8.22 26.67 -13.91
C GLU A 233 9.24 25.58 -13.58
N ARG A 234 9.44 25.23 -12.28
CA ARG A 234 10.45 24.25 -11.88
C ARG A 234 9.87 23.21 -10.89
N GLN A 235 9.27 22.16 -11.42
CA GLN A 235 8.82 21.00 -10.64
C GLN A 235 10.04 20.16 -10.19
N GLN A 236 10.88 20.73 -9.35
CA GLN A 236 12.07 20.06 -8.80
C GLN A 236 12.04 20.09 -7.28
N TRP A 237 12.67 19.10 -6.69
CA TRP A 237 12.87 18.99 -5.26
C TRP A 237 14.28 18.52 -4.95
N SER A 238 14.69 18.63 -3.72
CA SER A 238 15.97 18.14 -3.23
C SER A 238 15.77 17.22 -2.05
N TYR A 239 16.51 16.14 -2.00
CA TYR A 239 16.65 15.29 -0.82
C TYR A 239 17.91 15.68 -0.07
N LEU A 240 17.81 15.76 1.27
CA LEU A 240 18.90 16.00 2.19
C LEU A 240 18.85 14.93 3.28
N GLY A 241 19.84 14.05 3.30
CA GLY A 241 20.05 13.03 4.33
C GLY A 241 21.16 13.39 5.29
N ARG A 242 21.60 12.42 6.09
CA ARG A 242 22.72 12.59 7.03
C ARG A 242 24.04 12.89 6.31
N GLU A 243 24.32 12.16 5.23
CA GLU A 243 25.55 12.29 4.45
C GLU A 243 25.30 12.61 2.99
N LYS A 244 24.12 12.29 2.46
CA LYS A 244 23.79 12.43 1.06
C LYS A 244 22.89 13.62 0.78
N ARG A 245 23.15 14.21 -0.38
CA ARG A 245 22.33 15.27 -0.96
C ARG A 245 22.05 14.92 -2.42
N TYR A 246 20.79 14.97 -2.81
CA TYR A 246 20.38 14.84 -4.21
C TYR A 246 19.61 16.10 -4.61
N PRO A 247 20.30 17.11 -5.18
CA PRO A 247 19.65 18.34 -5.61
C PRO A 247 18.95 18.15 -6.95
N ALA A 248 17.96 19.00 -7.20
CA ALA A 248 17.27 19.14 -8.49
C ALA A 248 16.74 17.80 -9.03
N LEU A 249 16.11 17.02 -8.16
CA LEU A 249 15.34 15.84 -8.56
C LEU A 249 14.04 16.30 -9.23
N ALA A 250 13.64 15.66 -10.33
CA ALA A 250 12.29 15.82 -10.86
C ALA A 250 11.27 15.24 -9.86
N TYR A 251 10.07 15.79 -9.86
CA TYR A 251 8.99 15.18 -9.05
C TYR A 251 8.80 13.73 -9.47
N PRO A 252 8.52 12.82 -8.50
CA PRO A 252 8.27 11.42 -8.82
C PRO A 252 7.11 11.26 -9.79
N ALA A 253 7.12 10.18 -10.57
CA ALA A 253 6.00 9.84 -11.45
C ALA A 253 4.70 9.53 -10.66
N LEU A 254 4.82 9.00 -9.43
CA LEU A 254 3.70 8.94 -8.49
C LEU A 254 3.33 10.35 -8.04
N ARG A 255 2.08 10.71 -8.30
CA ARG A 255 1.56 12.05 -7.97
C ARG A 255 0.99 12.08 -6.55
N GLY A 256 1.00 13.26 -5.95
CA GLY A 256 0.38 13.52 -4.65
C GLY A 256 1.34 14.15 -3.64
N ALA A 257 0.77 14.92 -2.71
CA ALA A 257 1.51 15.72 -1.73
C ALA A 257 2.47 14.86 -0.86
N ASN A 258 2.03 13.65 -0.49
CA ASN A 258 2.82 12.77 0.37
C ASN A 258 3.89 11.97 -0.38
N GLN A 259 3.98 12.04 -1.70
CA GLN A 259 4.94 11.23 -2.45
C GLN A 259 6.38 11.71 -2.25
N LEU A 260 6.61 12.99 -1.98
CA LEU A 260 7.96 13.49 -1.67
C LEU A 260 8.47 12.95 -0.32
N ILE A 261 7.59 12.83 0.67
CA ILE A 261 7.98 12.25 1.97
C ILE A 261 8.20 10.74 1.85
N ASN A 262 7.36 10.01 1.11
CA ASN A 262 7.54 8.59 0.85
C ASN A 262 8.85 8.31 0.07
N ALA A 263 9.12 9.11 -0.97
CA ALA A 263 10.37 9.04 -1.72
C ALA A 263 11.58 9.37 -0.83
N SER A 264 11.46 10.38 0.06
CA SER A 264 12.54 10.74 0.98
C SER A 264 12.83 9.62 1.99
N ALA A 265 11.80 8.94 2.50
CA ALA A 265 11.98 7.79 3.38
C ALA A 265 12.67 6.61 2.66
N ALA A 266 12.31 6.35 1.39
CA ALA A 266 13.00 5.36 0.57
C ALA A 266 14.47 5.74 0.32
N LEU A 267 14.76 7.01 0.02
CA LEU A 267 16.13 7.50 -0.17
C LEU A 267 16.95 7.44 1.12
N ALA A 268 16.36 7.72 2.29
CA ALA A 268 17.01 7.58 3.59
C ALA A 268 17.38 6.12 3.88
N ALA A 269 16.50 5.16 3.55
CA ALA A 269 16.80 3.75 3.68
C ALA A 269 17.94 3.31 2.74
N LEU A 270 17.95 3.77 1.48
CA LEU A 270 19.02 3.48 0.52
C LEU A 270 20.34 4.15 0.92
N GLU A 271 20.30 5.34 1.54
CA GLU A 271 21.48 5.98 2.13
C GLU A 271 22.05 5.14 3.26
N ALA A 272 21.21 4.70 4.19
CA ALA A 272 21.60 3.87 5.32
C ALA A 272 22.16 2.49 4.91
N LEU A 273 21.60 1.91 3.84
CA LEU A 273 22.03 0.61 3.28
C LEU A 273 23.14 0.74 2.23
N ARG A 274 23.67 1.93 1.97
CA ARG A 274 24.71 2.16 0.94
C ARG A 274 25.92 1.25 1.02
N PRO A 275 26.42 0.82 2.20
CA PRO A 275 27.54 -0.11 2.29
C PRO A 275 27.29 -1.47 1.62
N VAL A 276 26.03 -1.91 1.55
CA VAL A 276 25.61 -3.23 1.02
C VAL A 276 24.79 -3.14 -0.27
N LEU A 277 24.06 -2.03 -0.46
CA LEU A 277 23.23 -1.74 -1.64
C LEU A 277 23.54 -0.35 -2.21
N PRO A 278 24.74 -0.10 -2.74
CA PRO A 278 25.10 1.18 -3.34
C PRO A 278 24.24 1.47 -4.59
N VAL A 279 23.63 2.65 -4.64
CA VAL A 279 22.90 3.16 -5.81
C VAL A 279 23.50 4.47 -6.29
N SER A 280 23.49 4.70 -7.61
CA SER A 280 23.98 5.95 -8.18
C SER A 280 22.89 7.03 -8.16
N ALA A 281 23.28 8.31 -8.23
CA ALA A 281 22.34 9.41 -8.37
C ALA A 281 21.50 9.32 -9.66
N GLN A 282 22.04 8.68 -10.71
CA GLN A 282 21.33 8.44 -11.95
C GLN A 282 20.22 7.38 -11.78
N ASP A 283 20.50 6.29 -11.07
CA ASP A 283 19.51 5.25 -10.78
C ASP A 283 18.36 5.80 -9.95
N ILE A 284 18.67 6.67 -8.97
CA ILE A 284 17.65 7.38 -8.18
C ILE A 284 16.78 8.25 -9.08
N ARG A 285 17.37 9.08 -9.95
CA ARG A 285 16.58 9.94 -10.85
C ARG A 285 15.69 9.13 -11.79
N LEU A 286 16.22 8.08 -12.39
CA LEU A 286 15.46 7.23 -13.30
C LEU A 286 14.40 6.42 -12.56
N GLY A 287 14.71 5.90 -11.37
CA GLY A 287 13.75 5.18 -10.55
C GLY A 287 12.55 6.05 -10.14
N LEU A 288 12.81 7.25 -9.64
CA LEU A 288 11.75 8.20 -9.28
C LEU A 288 10.89 8.62 -10.48
N ALA A 289 11.50 8.79 -11.66
CA ALA A 289 10.80 9.21 -12.87
C ALA A 289 9.96 8.11 -13.53
N ASN A 290 10.28 6.82 -13.26
CA ASN A 290 9.63 5.68 -13.91
C ASN A 290 8.83 4.79 -12.95
N VAL A 291 8.67 5.21 -11.69
CA VAL A 291 7.88 4.43 -10.73
C VAL A 291 6.41 4.41 -11.13
N GLU A 292 5.82 3.24 -11.11
CA GLU A 292 4.39 3.04 -11.38
C GLU A 292 3.75 2.28 -10.23
N LEU A 293 2.57 2.72 -9.82
CA LEU A 293 1.75 2.04 -8.82
C LEU A 293 0.27 2.34 -9.09
N PRO A 294 -0.49 1.38 -9.59
CA PRO A 294 -1.90 1.56 -9.86
C PRO A 294 -2.72 1.94 -8.61
N GLY A 295 -3.71 2.81 -8.80
CA GLY A 295 -4.62 3.19 -7.72
C GLY A 295 -4.03 4.13 -6.65
N ARG A 296 -2.94 4.83 -6.92
CA ARG A 296 -2.36 5.85 -6.02
C ARG A 296 -2.33 7.20 -6.74
N PHE A 297 -3.44 7.93 -6.65
CA PHE A 297 -3.69 9.15 -7.41
C PHE A 297 -3.31 8.99 -8.89
N GLN A 298 -3.68 7.85 -9.43
CA GLN A 298 -3.38 7.49 -10.82
C GLN A 298 -4.30 8.25 -11.76
N VAL A 299 -3.74 9.17 -12.52
CA VAL A 299 -4.48 9.91 -13.55
C VAL A 299 -4.36 9.14 -14.87
N LEU A 300 -5.48 8.60 -15.34
CA LEU A 300 -5.51 7.88 -16.62
C LEU A 300 -5.55 8.87 -17.78
N PRO A 301 -4.84 8.60 -18.89
CA PRO A 301 -4.89 9.46 -20.07
C PRO A 301 -6.27 9.43 -20.72
N GLY A 302 -6.72 10.58 -21.23
CA GLY A 302 -8.00 10.70 -21.93
C GLY A 302 -8.85 11.86 -21.40
N LYS A 303 -10.06 11.96 -21.93
CA LYS A 303 -11.10 12.92 -21.56
C LYS A 303 -12.44 12.18 -21.44
N PRO A 304 -13.21 12.37 -20.35
CA PRO A 304 -12.88 13.16 -19.15
C PRO A 304 -11.62 12.67 -18.42
N ALA A 305 -11.08 13.52 -17.53
CA ALA A 305 -9.97 13.13 -16.65
C ALA A 305 -10.44 12.06 -15.66
N ILE A 306 -9.74 10.94 -15.56
CA ILE A 306 -10.09 9.85 -14.63
C ILE A 306 -8.98 9.70 -13.62
N VAL A 307 -9.33 9.81 -12.33
CA VAL A 307 -8.42 9.63 -11.19
C VAL A 307 -8.81 8.36 -10.44
N LEU A 308 -7.86 7.47 -10.22
CA LEU A 308 -8.03 6.27 -9.41
C LEU A 308 -7.20 6.41 -8.12
N ASP A 309 -7.84 6.29 -6.97
CA ASP A 309 -7.18 6.33 -5.67
C ASP A 309 -7.84 5.35 -4.69
N VAL A 310 -7.04 4.59 -3.96
CA VAL A 310 -7.55 3.65 -2.95
C VAL A 310 -7.75 4.27 -1.57
N ALA A 311 -7.80 5.60 -1.45
CA ALA A 311 -8.08 6.32 -0.21
C ALA A 311 -9.35 5.79 0.44
N HIS A 312 -9.27 5.41 1.73
CA HIS A 312 -10.36 4.76 2.46
C HIS A 312 -10.38 5.10 3.95
N ASN A 313 -9.56 6.05 4.38
CA ASN A 313 -9.54 6.60 5.74
C ASN A 313 -9.42 8.13 5.70
N PRO A 314 -9.73 8.86 6.79
CA PRO A 314 -9.73 10.33 6.79
C PRO A 314 -8.41 10.96 6.34
N HIS A 315 -7.27 10.42 6.80
CA HIS A 315 -5.95 10.94 6.42
C HIS A 315 -5.69 10.80 4.90
N ALA A 316 -5.95 9.63 4.32
CA ALA A 316 -5.79 9.43 2.87
C ALA A 316 -6.76 10.31 2.08
N SER A 317 -7.97 10.54 2.60
CA SER A 317 -8.98 11.39 1.96
C SER A 317 -8.61 12.87 2.00
N ALA A 318 -7.99 13.35 3.08
CA ALA A 318 -7.42 14.70 3.13
C ALA A 318 -6.32 14.91 2.08
N VAL A 319 -5.48 13.90 1.85
CA VAL A 319 -4.47 13.93 0.79
C VAL A 319 -5.12 13.92 -0.59
N LEU A 320 -6.15 13.09 -0.79
CA LEU A 320 -6.90 13.04 -2.05
C LEU A 320 -7.56 14.40 -2.34
N GLU A 321 -8.23 15.02 -1.37
CA GLU A 321 -8.81 16.36 -1.44
C GLU A 321 -7.76 17.39 -1.94
N GLN A 322 -6.62 17.45 -1.27
CA GLN A 322 -5.53 18.35 -1.65
C GLN A 322 -5.03 18.10 -3.08
N ASN A 323 -4.90 16.84 -3.48
CA ASN A 323 -4.45 16.47 -4.81
C ASN A 323 -5.48 16.84 -5.89
N LEU A 324 -6.77 16.66 -5.61
CA LEU A 324 -7.85 17.05 -6.52
C LEU A 324 -7.89 18.56 -6.71
N GLY A 325 -7.76 19.34 -5.62
CA GLY A 325 -7.66 20.80 -5.67
C GLY A 325 -6.46 21.31 -6.50
N ASN A 326 -5.34 20.58 -6.47
CA ASN A 326 -4.14 20.93 -7.24
C ASN A 326 -4.22 20.58 -8.74
N MET A 327 -5.24 19.83 -9.19
CA MET A 327 -5.43 19.52 -10.63
C MET A 327 -5.97 20.70 -11.44
N GLY A 328 -6.40 21.78 -10.79
CA GLY A 328 -7.06 22.91 -11.45
C GLY A 328 -8.58 22.75 -11.50
N PHE A 329 -9.22 23.61 -12.29
CA PHE A 329 -10.67 23.69 -12.37
C PHE A 329 -11.27 22.64 -13.31
N PHE A 330 -12.31 21.98 -12.84
CA PHE A 330 -13.20 21.10 -13.63
C PHE A 330 -14.65 21.56 -13.40
N PRO A 331 -15.49 21.65 -14.47
CA PRO A 331 -16.88 22.06 -14.33
C PRO A 331 -17.65 21.19 -13.35
N TYR A 332 -17.52 19.86 -13.50
CA TYR A 332 -18.11 18.87 -12.59
C TYR A 332 -17.13 17.77 -12.24
N THR A 333 -17.23 17.29 -11.01
CA THR A 333 -16.52 16.08 -10.52
C THR A 333 -17.53 14.99 -10.18
N TYR A 334 -17.39 13.85 -10.83
CA TYR A 334 -18.15 12.63 -10.57
C TYR A 334 -17.34 11.71 -9.68
N ALA A 335 -17.93 11.20 -8.59
CA ALA A 335 -17.29 10.21 -7.74
C ALA A 335 -17.89 8.82 -7.97
N VAL A 336 -17.06 7.82 -8.21
CA VAL A 336 -17.42 6.41 -8.03
C VAL A 336 -16.92 6.01 -6.65
N PHE A 337 -17.83 5.84 -5.69
CA PHE A 337 -17.51 5.65 -4.29
C PHE A 337 -18.11 4.36 -3.73
N GLY A 338 -17.23 3.49 -3.22
CA GLY A 338 -17.60 2.27 -2.51
C GLY A 338 -16.64 2.04 -1.35
N ALA A 339 -17.14 1.72 -0.17
CA ALA A 339 -16.35 1.63 1.05
C ALA A 339 -16.67 0.38 1.87
N MET A 340 -15.76 0.00 2.76
CA MET A 340 -15.99 -1.04 3.76
C MET A 340 -16.73 -0.43 4.96
N HIS A 341 -17.67 -1.18 5.56
CA HIS A 341 -18.51 -0.67 6.65
C HIS A 341 -17.74 -0.41 7.96
N ASP A 342 -16.58 -1.05 8.13
CA ASP A 342 -15.71 -0.90 9.30
C ASP A 342 -14.76 0.31 9.21
N LYS A 343 -14.83 1.08 8.12
CA LYS A 343 -14.04 2.30 7.96
C LYS A 343 -14.80 3.55 8.42
N ASP A 344 -14.04 4.58 8.77
CA ASP A 344 -14.59 5.90 9.14
C ASP A 344 -15.12 6.63 7.90
N ILE A 345 -16.30 6.23 7.43
CA ILE A 345 -16.96 6.80 6.25
C ILE A 345 -17.27 8.28 6.48
N ASP A 346 -17.74 8.66 7.68
CA ASP A 346 -18.07 10.06 8.02
C ASP A 346 -16.81 10.95 7.88
N GLY A 347 -15.66 10.50 8.40
CA GLY A 347 -14.39 11.20 8.28
C GLY A 347 -13.89 11.32 6.83
N VAL A 348 -14.07 10.28 6.02
CA VAL A 348 -13.76 10.31 4.57
C VAL A 348 -14.61 11.37 3.86
N LEU A 349 -15.92 11.40 4.12
CA LEU A 349 -16.83 12.33 3.46
C LEU A 349 -16.62 13.79 3.88
N GLN A 350 -16.17 14.06 5.11
CA GLN A 350 -15.87 15.43 5.55
C GLN A 350 -14.83 16.12 4.65
N HIS A 351 -13.85 15.38 4.16
CA HIS A 351 -12.81 15.91 3.27
C HIS A 351 -13.29 16.08 1.82
N LEU A 352 -14.06 15.12 1.30
CA LEU A 352 -14.30 15.04 -0.15
C LEU A 352 -15.63 15.61 -0.61
N LYS A 353 -16.59 15.85 0.30
CA LYS A 353 -17.92 16.37 -0.06
C LYS A 353 -17.91 17.72 -0.78
N GLY A 354 -16.88 18.55 -0.56
CA GLY A 354 -16.74 19.86 -1.22
C GLY A 354 -16.08 19.81 -2.60
N GLU A 355 -15.48 18.68 -2.95
CA GLU A 355 -14.76 18.45 -4.21
C GLU A 355 -15.60 17.71 -5.25
N ILE A 356 -16.78 17.20 -4.87
CA ILE A 356 -17.57 16.26 -5.67
C ILE A 356 -18.99 16.79 -5.83
N ASP A 357 -19.42 16.87 -7.08
CA ASP A 357 -20.76 17.32 -7.48
C ASP A 357 -21.73 16.14 -7.63
N HIS A 358 -21.28 15.05 -8.27
CA HIS A 358 -22.12 13.89 -8.56
C HIS A 358 -21.58 12.62 -7.94
N TRP A 359 -22.32 12.03 -7.02
CA TRP A 359 -21.95 10.82 -6.32
C TRP A 359 -22.60 9.58 -6.94
N CYS A 360 -21.78 8.67 -7.46
CA CYS A 360 -22.15 7.35 -7.91
C CYS A 360 -21.73 6.34 -6.82
N VAL A 361 -22.59 6.15 -5.81
CA VAL A 361 -22.32 5.22 -4.70
C VAL A 361 -22.64 3.79 -5.10
N THR A 362 -21.79 2.84 -4.70
CA THR A 362 -21.88 1.48 -5.21
C THR A 362 -21.74 0.42 -4.13
N ASP A 363 -22.46 -0.69 -4.31
CA ASP A 363 -22.20 -1.94 -3.59
C ASP A 363 -20.84 -2.53 -4.00
N LEU A 364 -20.26 -3.31 -3.11
CA LEU A 364 -19.09 -4.13 -3.40
C LEU A 364 -19.41 -5.60 -3.11
N PRO A 365 -18.84 -6.57 -3.86
CA PRO A 365 -19.16 -7.99 -3.72
C PRO A 365 -18.48 -8.63 -2.49
N LEU A 366 -18.63 -8.02 -1.32
CA LEU A 366 -17.97 -8.43 -0.08
C LEU A 366 -18.91 -8.34 1.11
N PRO A 367 -18.91 -9.30 2.03
CA PRO A 367 -19.78 -9.30 3.21
C PRO A 367 -19.58 -8.08 4.14
N ARG A 368 -18.35 -7.52 4.14
CA ARG A 368 -17.97 -6.36 4.98
C ARG A 368 -18.11 -5.02 4.25
N ALA A 369 -18.69 -4.97 3.07
CA ALA A 369 -18.92 -3.71 2.37
C ALA A 369 -20.10 -2.96 2.96
N ALA A 370 -20.00 -1.63 2.98
CA ALA A 370 -21.16 -0.78 3.14
C ALA A 370 -22.03 -0.85 1.87
N SER A 371 -23.35 -0.96 2.02
CA SER A 371 -24.26 -0.94 0.87
C SER A 371 -24.34 0.47 0.28
N ALA A 372 -24.69 0.56 -0.99
CA ALA A 372 -24.93 1.84 -1.67
C ALA A 372 -25.99 2.67 -0.94
N GLU A 373 -26.99 2.03 -0.32
CA GLU A 373 -28.01 2.69 0.51
C GLU A 373 -27.39 3.31 1.78
N GLN A 374 -26.49 2.59 2.46
CA GLN A 374 -25.78 3.11 3.64
C GLN A 374 -24.85 4.27 3.27
N LEU A 375 -24.18 4.20 2.13
CA LEU A 375 -23.30 5.26 1.63
C LEU A 375 -24.12 6.52 1.27
N GLU A 376 -25.28 6.37 0.62
CA GLU A 376 -26.19 7.50 0.36
C GLU A 376 -26.66 8.12 1.66
N ALA A 377 -27.07 7.32 2.65
CA ALA A 377 -27.50 7.83 3.96
C ALA A 377 -26.38 8.62 4.66
N ALA A 378 -25.13 8.14 4.59
CA ALA A 378 -23.96 8.85 5.12
C ALA A 378 -23.72 10.19 4.40
N LEU A 379 -23.86 10.25 3.08
CA LEU A 379 -23.76 11.49 2.29
C LEU A 379 -24.85 12.50 2.69
N ARG A 380 -26.10 12.06 2.84
CA ARG A 380 -27.20 12.92 3.31
C ARG A 380 -26.93 13.48 4.71
N LYS A 381 -26.46 12.63 5.63
CA LYS A 381 -26.00 13.03 6.97
C LYS A 381 -24.86 14.05 6.92
N ALA A 382 -23.93 13.91 5.96
CA ALA A 382 -22.84 14.85 5.75
C ALA A 382 -23.26 16.18 5.10
N GLY A 383 -24.55 16.33 4.73
CA GLY A 383 -25.12 17.55 4.15
C GLY A 383 -25.02 17.62 2.62
N VAL A 384 -24.82 16.49 1.93
CA VAL A 384 -24.90 16.45 0.47
C VAL A 384 -26.36 16.41 0.05
N GLU A 385 -26.83 17.49 -0.58
CA GLU A 385 -28.22 17.64 -1.05
C GLU A 385 -28.31 17.47 -2.56
N GLU A 386 -29.47 17.02 -3.05
CA GLU A 386 -29.75 16.99 -4.49
C GLU A 386 -30.13 18.38 -4.98
N GLY A 387 -29.63 18.70 -6.16
CA GLY A 387 -29.87 19.98 -6.81
C GLY A 387 -29.56 19.93 -8.32
N PRO A 388 -29.66 21.07 -9.00
CA PRO A 388 -29.34 21.14 -10.43
C PRO A 388 -27.93 20.65 -10.77
N ASP A 389 -26.99 20.92 -9.89
CA ASP A 389 -25.55 20.65 -10.08
C ASP A 389 -25.03 19.57 -9.10
N SER A 390 -25.91 18.89 -8.33
CA SER A 390 -25.52 17.89 -7.36
C SER A 390 -26.48 16.71 -7.35
N SER A 391 -25.95 15.48 -7.35
CA SER A 391 -26.77 14.27 -7.30
C SER A 391 -26.09 13.12 -6.58
N VAL A 392 -26.91 12.22 -6.00
CA VAL A 392 -26.48 10.95 -5.42
C VAL A 392 -27.25 9.83 -6.10
N THR A 393 -26.56 8.89 -6.73
CA THR A 393 -27.16 7.76 -7.45
C THR A 393 -26.55 6.45 -6.98
N ARG A 394 -27.39 5.43 -6.74
CA ARG A 394 -26.98 4.10 -6.28
C ARG A 394 -26.74 3.13 -7.43
N TYR A 395 -25.73 2.29 -7.30
CA TYR A 395 -25.38 1.25 -8.27
C TYR A 395 -25.06 -0.07 -7.56
N THR A 396 -25.22 -1.17 -8.26
CA THR A 396 -24.96 -2.53 -7.74
C THR A 396 -23.51 -2.98 -7.91
N SER A 397 -22.71 -2.24 -8.71
CA SER A 397 -21.28 -2.54 -8.90
C SER A 397 -20.47 -1.29 -9.30
N PRO A 398 -19.16 -1.25 -9.00
CA PRO A 398 -18.27 -0.17 -9.44
C PRO A 398 -18.24 -0.01 -10.97
N ALA A 399 -18.38 -1.11 -11.70
CA ALA A 399 -18.42 -1.10 -13.17
C ALA A 399 -19.66 -0.34 -13.70
N GLU A 400 -20.83 -0.56 -13.11
CA GLU A 400 -22.06 0.15 -13.47
C GLU A 400 -21.98 1.63 -13.13
N ALA A 401 -21.53 1.95 -11.91
CA ALA A 401 -21.33 3.32 -11.44
C ALA A 401 -20.37 4.09 -12.37
N PHE A 402 -19.24 3.49 -12.70
CA PHE A 402 -18.25 4.09 -13.58
C PHE A 402 -18.75 4.26 -15.02
N ARG A 403 -19.47 3.27 -15.56
CA ARG A 403 -20.08 3.35 -16.91
C ARG A 403 -21.09 4.48 -17.00
N ASP A 404 -21.89 4.70 -15.97
CA ASP A 404 -22.86 5.79 -15.93
C ASP A 404 -22.16 7.15 -15.76
N ALA A 405 -21.18 7.25 -14.88
CA ALA A 405 -20.36 8.46 -14.73
C ALA A 405 -19.72 8.86 -16.07
N LEU A 406 -19.16 7.90 -16.84
CA LEU A 406 -18.61 8.14 -18.17
C LEU A 406 -19.63 8.65 -19.19
N LYS A 407 -20.90 8.21 -19.11
CA LYS A 407 -21.96 8.66 -20.01
C LYS A 407 -22.43 10.09 -19.71
N ARG A 408 -22.40 10.46 -18.43
CA ARG A 408 -22.87 11.77 -17.95
C ARG A 408 -21.81 12.85 -18.04
N ALA A 409 -20.57 12.48 -17.77
CA ALA A 409 -19.45 13.42 -17.77
C ALA A 409 -19.12 13.93 -19.19
N SER A 410 -18.88 15.22 -19.31
CA SER A 410 -18.31 15.87 -20.49
C SER A 410 -16.80 15.67 -20.56
N GLU A 411 -16.19 16.02 -21.69
CA GLU A 411 -14.74 15.92 -21.87
C GLU A 411 -13.91 16.80 -20.92
N ASN A 412 -14.52 17.84 -20.36
CA ASN A 412 -13.85 18.78 -19.44
C ASN A 412 -14.10 18.46 -17.98
N ASP A 413 -14.90 17.45 -17.68
CA ASP A 413 -15.20 17.01 -16.33
C ASP A 413 -14.13 16.05 -15.79
N ARG A 414 -14.26 15.71 -14.52
CA ARG A 414 -13.38 14.78 -13.81
C ARG A 414 -14.18 13.65 -13.21
N ILE A 415 -13.67 12.42 -13.31
CA ILE A 415 -14.22 11.25 -12.62
C ILE A 415 -13.16 10.78 -11.60
N VAL A 416 -13.57 10.63 -10.34
CA VAL A 416 -12.71 10.15 -9.24
C VAL A 416 -13.26 8.83 -8.74
N VAL A 417 -12.43 7.79 -8.73
CA VAL A 417 -12.79 6.45 -8.22
C VAL A 417 -12.04 6.21 -6.93
N PHE A 418 -12.74 6.02 -5.81
CA PHE A 418 -12.10 5.88 -4.50
C PHE A 418 -12.97 5.17 -3.46
N GLY A 419 -12.44 5.03 -2.24
CA GLY A 419 -13.12 4.50 -1.05
C GLY A 419 -12.69 3.09 -0.66
N SER A 420 -12.15 2.30 -1.59
CA SER A 420 -11.52 1.01 -1.28
C SER A 420 -10.68 0.49 -2.45
N PHE A 421 -9.81 -0.48 -2.17
CA PHE A 421 -9.14 -1.25 -3.22
C PHE A 421 -10.13 -1.92 -4.17
N HIS A 422 -11.23 -2.45 -3.65
CA HIS A 422 -12.25 -3.16 -4.43
C HIS A 422 -13.04 -2.24 -5.36
N THR A 423 -13.25 -0.98 -4.98
CA THR A 423 -13.88 0.01 -5.86
C THR A 423 -12.99 0.29 -7.08
N VAL A 424 -11.71 0.54 -6.83
CA VAL A 424 -10.72 0.78 -7.89
C VAL A 424 -10.54 -0.47 -8.76
N ALA A 425 -10.43 -1.63 -8.14
CA ALA A 425 -10.30 -2.92 -8.84
C ALA A 425 -11.48 -3.19 -9.78
N GLY A 426 -12.72 -2.97 -9.33
CA GLY A 426 -13.92 -3.16 -10.14
C GLY A 426 -13.94 -2.27 -11.40
N VAL A 427 -13.47 -1.03 -11.26
CA VAL A 427 -13.35 -0.11 -12.41
C VAL A 427 -12.20 -0.53 -13.34
N LEU A 428 -11.05 -0.92 -12.80
CA LEU A 428 -9.91 -1.38 -13.61
C LEU A 428 -10.26 -2.67 -14.37
N ALA A 429 -10.93 -3.64 -13.74
CA ALA A 429 -11.40 -4.87 -14.39
C ALA A 429 -12.37 -4.57 -15.54
N TYR A 430 -13.33 -3.67 -15.32
CA TYR A 430 -14.24 -3.22 -16.39
C TYR A 430 -13.47 -2.59 -17.55
N ARG A 431 -12.52 -1.70 -17.29
CA ARG A 431 -11.71 -1.08 -18.34
C ARG A 431 -10.88 -2.10 -19.14
N LYS A 432 -10.27 -3.08 -18.45
CA LYS A 432 -9.51 -4.18 -19.09
C LYS A 432 -10.42 -4.96 -20.05
N SER A 433 -11.66 -5.25 -19.66
CA SER A 433 -12.63 -5.96 -20.49
C SER A 433 -13.12 -5.17 -21.73
N GLN A 434 -12.98 -3.85 -21.76
CA GLN A 434 -13.36 -3.01 -22.91
C GLN A 434 -12.20 -2.82 -23.92
N GLN A 435 -10.99 -3.26 -23.60
CA GLN A 435 -9.81 -3.17 -24.47
C GLN A 435 -9.59 -4.44 -25.32
N HIS A 436 -10.37 -5.48 -25.05
CA HIS A 436 -10.45 -6.72 -25.81
C HIS A 436 -11.76 -6.80 -26.60
#